data_a24e0db945131f42b671bce6d215eaa5
#
_entry.id   a24e0db945131f42b671bce6d215eaa5
#
_cell.length_a   1.000
_cell.length_b   1.000
_cell.length_c   1.000
_cell.angle_alpha   90.00
_cell.angle_beta   90.00
_cell.angle_gamma   90.00
#
_symmetry.space_group_name_H-M   'P 1'
#
loop_
_entity.id
_entity.type
_entity.pdbx_description
1 polymer ?
#
loop_
_entity_poly.entity_id
_entity_poly.type
_entity_poly.pdbx_seq_one_letter_code
_entity_poly.pdbx_strand_id
1 'polypeptide(L)'
;MSMANQRAGRVNQAKPPTFAELFTPKLITVLREGYGFADFRADLVCGLTVAIVALPLSMAIAIASGVPPGRGLYTAVVGGFLVSLLGGSRFQIGGPAGAFIVLVALTVDRHGVDGVILATAMAGVFLIAAGLLRLGTYIKFIPYPVTVGFTAGIAVVIFASQLKDLFGINLTAKEPGELIPKLEVLARALPTANLSAVAVSVVSIALIFILRKLRPTWPGILIAVIVAAIATWALSLPVETIGTRFGGIPRELPWPAWPVFSLEKAWAVLPDAIAFALLGAIESLLSAVVADGMSGRRHRSNCELVAQGVANIGSAFFGGICVTGTIARTATNVRAGARSPISGMLHAAFLLLFMLIAAPLASYIPLSALAAVLVVVCWNMAEKREFATLIRSSRGDATVLLATFLLTVFRDLTEGILVGFALGAVLFINRMAQMTGIEAETPLATPDRADDGNGDRVPYDVGLAADPDVLVYRITGAFFFGAASTVGSVLDSIADSRKAFVVDFSAVPFLDSTAANAMSRVAAKTERQGIRLFITGASPTVRRALLTHGVRPPRARYRETIARAIVDIKEQRRNSSAAADDHAAHPVVSPG
;
A
#
# COMPACT_ATOMS: atom_id res chain seq x y z
N MET A 1 7.39 4.83 -57.74
CA MET A 1 8.01 5.35 -56.51
C MET A 1 7.08 6.40 -55.89
N SER A 2 6.36 6.16 -54.90
CA SER A 2 5.51 7.08 -54.11
C SER A 2 4.18 6.45 -53.74
N MET A 3 4.13 5.55 -52.76
CA MET A 3 2.97 5.24 -51.93
C MET A 3 3.31 4.34 -50.72
N ALA A 4 4.59 4.06 -50.46
CA ALA A 4 5.02 3.17 -49.37
C ALA A 4 5.49 3.90 -48.09
N ASN A 5 5.58 5.25 -48.07
CA ASN A 5 6.27 5.98 -47.03
C ASN A 5 5.34 6.81 -46.11
N GLN A 6 4.01 6.58 -46.10
CA GLN A 6 3.08 7.28 -45.22
C GLN A 6 2.49 6.42 -44.07
N ARG A 7 3.02 5.24 -43.81
CA ARG A 7 2.54 4.38 -42.70
C ARG A 7 3.40 4.37 -41.42
N ALA A 8 4.47 5.13 -41.38
CA ALA A 8 5.27 5.28 -40.16
C ALA A 8 4.82 6.53 -39.39
N GLY A 9 4.06 6.39 -38.30
CA GLY A 9 3.82 7.52 -37.40
C GLY A 9 2.42 7.75 -36.86
N ARG A 10 1.47 6.86 -37.03
CA ARG A 10 0.28 6.90 -36.17
C ARG A 10 0.57 6.13 -34.89
N VAL A 11 1.09 6.82 -33.87
CA VAL A 11 0.92 6.41 -32.48
C VAL A 11 -0.58 6.17 -32.30
N ASN A 12 -0.96 4.93 -32.11
CA ASN A 12 -2.33 4.53 -31.82
C ASN A 12 -2.76 5.30 -30.55
N GLN A 13 -3.41 6.45 -30.73
CA GLN A 13 -4.06 7.13 -29.60
C GLN A 13 -5.11 6.14 -29.11
N ALA A 14 -4.80 5.48 -27.99
CA ALA A 14 -5.72 4.57 -27.35
C ALA A 14 -7.03 5.33 -27.14
N LYS A 15 -8.14 4.79 -27.68
CA LYS A 15 -9.49 5.39 -27.49
C LYS A 15 -9.69 5.65 -25.99
N PRO A 16 -10.26 6.81 -25.62
CA PRO A 16 -10.56 7.06 -24.22
C PRO A 16 -11.42 5.90 -23.67
N PRO A 17 -11.11 5.42 -22.45
CA PRO A 17 -11.82 4.27 -21.89
C PRO A 17 -13.31 4.59 -21.75
N THR A 18 -14.14 3.64 -22.14
CA THR A 18 -15.61 3.74 -22.03
C THR A 18 -16.04 3.74 -20.56
N PHE A 19 -17.26 4.21 -20.28
CA PHE A 19 -17.83 4.17 -18.92
C PHE A 19 -17.83 2.74 -18.35
N ALA A 20 -18.21 1.75 -19.15
CA ALA A 20 -18.21 0.36 -18.75
C ALA A 20 -16.81 -0.14 -18.38
N GLU A 21 -15.77 0.24 -19.12
CA GLU A 21 -14.38 -0.13 -18.79
C GLU A 21 -13.92 0.46 -17.49
N LEU A 22 -14.37 1.67 -17.13
CA LEU A 22 -13.97 2.36 -15.90
C LEU A 22 -14.73 1.87 -14.66
N PHE A 23 -16.00 1.51 -14.79
CA PHE A 23 -16.91 1.28 -13.65
C PHE A 23 -17.43 -0.16 -13.51
N THR A 24 -17.06 -1.09 -14.42
CA THR A 24 -17.44 -2.50 -14.25
C THR A 24 -16.66 -3.12 -13.09
N PRO A 25 -17.32 -3.67 -12.05
CA PRO A 25 -16.67 -4.39 -10.96
C PRO A 25 -15.79 -5.53 -11.46
N LYS A 26 -14.67 -5.76 -10.78
CA LYS A 26 -13.74 -6.83 -11.17
C LYS A 26 -14.33 -8.22 -11.02
N LEU A 27 -15.30 -8.41 -10.14
CA LEU A 27 -16.05 -9.67 -10.04
C LEU A 27 -16.66 -10.07 -11.38
N ILE A 28 -17.36 -9.13 -12.05
CA ILE A 28 -17.97 -9.38 -13.37
C ILE A 28 -16.89 -9.73 -14.40
N THR A 29 -15.75 -9.06 -14.34
CA THR A 29 -14.61 -9.35 -15.25
C THR A 29 -14.11 -10.78 -15.05
N VAL A 30 -13.91 -11.18 -13.80
CA VAL A 30 -13.41 -12.52 -13.44
C VAL A 30 -14.40 -13.62 -13.86
N LEU A 31 -15.69 -13.40 -13.62
CA LEU A 31 -16.71 -14.37 -14.03
C LEU A 31 -16.78 -14.53 -15.57
N ARG A 32 -16.55 -13.44 -16.32
CA ARG A 32 -16.49 -13.48 -17.80
C ARG A 32 -15.20 -14.11 -18.32
N GLU A 33 -14.09 -14.02 -17.60
CA GLU A 33 -12.82 -14.68 -17.94
C GLU A 33 -12.87 -16.21 -17.74
N GLY A 34 -13.87 -16.71 -17.01
CA GLY A 34 -14.06 -18.12 -16.66
C GLY A 34 -13.49 -18.42 -15.27
N TYR A 35 -14.39 -18.52 -14.28
CA TYR A 35 -14.05 -18.84 -12.90
C TYR A 35 -14.44 -20.27 -12.58
N GLY A 36 -13.44 -21.11 -12.27
CA GLY A 36 -13.63 -22.53 -12.05
C GLY A 36 -13.59 -22.94 -10.57
N PHE A 37 -13.89 -24.21 -10.32
CA PHE A 37 -13.87 -24.76 -8.95
C PHE A 37 -12.46 -24.71 -8.31
N ALA A 38 -11.40 -24.84 -9.10
CA ALA A 38 -10.01 -24.69 -8.61
C ALA A 38 -9.72 -23.27 -8.11
N ASP A 39 -10.30 -22.25 -8.76
CA ASP A 39 -10.17 -20.86 -8.34
C ASP A 39 -10.95 -20.60 -7.05
N PHE A 40 -12.18 -21.15 -6.97
CA PHE A 40 -13.00 -21.07 -5.75
C PHE A 40 -12.30 -21.69 -4.54
N ARG A 41 -11.70 -22.88 -4.70
CA ARG A 41 -10.96 -23.53 -3.62
C ARG A 41 -9.75 -22.69 -3.16
N ALA A 42 -9.02 -22.08 -4.08
CA ALA A 42 -7.93 -21.18 -3.75
C ALA A 42 -8.45 -19.96 -2.97
N ASP A 43 -9.49 -19.29 -3.48
CA ASP A 43 -10.08 -18.12 -2.85
C ASP A 43 -10.70 -18.44 -1.48
N LEU A 44 -11.24 -19.65 -1.28
CA LEU A 44 -11.76 -20.11 0.00
C LEU A 44 -10.66 -20.16 1.07
N VAL A 45 -9.52 -20.78 0.75
CA VAL A 45 -8.38 -20.86 1.67
C VAL A 45 -7.80 -19.47 1.95
N CYS A 46 -7.71 -18.62 0.93
CA CYS A 46 -7.23 -17.25 1.08
C CYS A 46 -8.17 -16.41 1.93
N GLY A 47 -9.48 -16.46 1.66
CA GLY A 47 -10.49 -15.76 2.44
C GLY A 47 -10.47 -16.16 3.92
N LEU A 48 -10.36 -17.47 4.21
CA LEU A 48 -10.22 -17.96 5.58
C LEU A 48 -8.92 -17.45 6.24
N THR A 49 -7.79 -17.52 5.54
CA THR A 49 -6.50 -17.05 6.04
C THR A 49 -6.55 -15.57 6.42
N VAL A 50 -7.17 -14.75 5.59
CA VAL A 50 -7.32 -13.32 5.88
C VAL A 50 -8.31 -13.07 7.02
N ALA A 51 -9.43 -13.81 7.09
CA ALA A 51 -10.42 -13.69 8.15
C ALA A 51 -9.83 -13.98 9.54
N ILE A 52 -8.99 -14.99 9.64
CA ILE A 52 -8.27 -15.35 10.86
C ILE A 52 -7.42 -14.20 11.41
N VAL A 53 -6.76 -13.47 10.53
CA VAL A 53 -5.94 -12.29 10.92
C VAL A 53 -6.81 -11.07 11.18
N ALA A 54 -7.88 -10.90 10.39
CA ALA A 54 -8.74 -9.73 10.43
C ALA A 54 -9.64 -9.68 11.67
N LEU A 55 -10.01 -10.82 12.23
CA LEU A 55 -10.92 -10.91 13.38
C LEU A 55 -10.41 -10.10 14.60
N PRO A 56 -9.26 -10.42 15.19
CA PRO A 56 -8.75 -9.66 16.34
C PRO A 56 -8.39 -8.22 15.96
N LEU A 57 -7.90 -8.00 14.75
CA LEU A 57 -7.50 -6.67 14.29
C LEU A 57 -8.70 -5.73 14.13
N SER A 58 -9.83 -6.21 13.62
CA SER A 58 -11.04 -5.39 13.47
C SER A 58 -11.60 -4.95 14.83
N MET A 59 -11.57 -5.85 15.83
CA MET A 59 -11.96 -5.54 17.20
C MET A 59 -11.00 -4.54 17.84
N ALA A 60 -9.70 -4.76 17.71
CA ALA A 60 -8.68 -3.89 18.26
C ALA A 60 -8.78 -2.46 17.69
N ILE A 61 -9.00 -2.31 16.38
CA ILE A 61 -9.20 -1.01 15.73
C ILE A 61 -10.44 -0.30 16.28
N ALA A 62 -11.57 -1.00 16.43
CA ALA A 62 -12.79 -0.41 16.99
C ALA A 62 -12.57 0.09 18.42
N ILE A 63 -11.98 -0.74 19.28
CA ILE A 63 -11.67 -0.40 20.67
C ILE A 63 -10.74 0.81 20.74
N ALA A 64 -9.67 0.81 19.95
CA ALA A 64 -8.74 1.94 19.87
C ALA A 64 -9.37 3.22 19.33
N SER A 65 -10.44 3.09 18.54
CA SER A 65 -11.25 4.20 18.03
C SER A 65 -12.32 4.68 19.02
N GLY A 66 -12.38 4.13 20.23
CA GLY A 66 -13.34 4.52 21.25
C GLY A 66 -14.76 3.96 21.04
N VAL A 67 -14.92 2.93 20.20
CA VAL A 67 -16.23 2.30 19.93
C VAL A 67 -16.22 0.82 20.33
N PRO A 68 -17.39 0.21 20.61
CA PRO A 68 -17.48 -1.21 20.93
C PRO A 68 -16.90 -2.12 19.82
N PRO A 69 -16.25 -3.25 20.18
CA PRO A 69 -15.55 -4.14 19.24
C PRO A 69 -16.46 -4.71 18.15
N GLY A 70 -17.75 -4.90 18.42
CA GLY A 70 -18.74 -5.36 17.45
C GLY A 70 -18.84 -4.45 16.23
N ARG A 71 -18.70 -3.13 16.39
CA ARG A 71 -18.76 -2.16 15.29
C ARG A 71 -17.63 -2.38 14.26
N GLY A 72 -16.44 -2.76 14.72
CA GLY A 72 -15.34 -3.13 13.83
C GLY A 72 -15.62 -4.41 13.05
N LEU A 73 -16.31 -5.37 13.66
CA LEU A 73 -16.74 -6.59 12.98
C LEU A 73 -17.85 -6.29 11.94
N TYR A 74 -18.85 -5.47 12.28
CA TYR A 74 -19.88 -5.04 11.32
C TYR A 74 -19.26 -4.36 10.09
N THR A 75 -18.30 -3.47 10.33
CA THR A 75 -17.54 -2.81 9.25
C THR A 75 -16.81 -3.82 8.37
N ALA A 76 -16.12 -4.79 8.98
CA ALA A 76 -15.36 -5.80 8.24
C ALA A 76 -16.27 -6.77 7.46
N VAL A 77 -17.43 -7.13 8.04
CA VAL A 77 -18.40 -8.02 7.40
C VAL A 77 -19.12 -7.31 6.26
N VAL A 78 -19.85 -6.25 6.57
CA VAL A 78 -20.71 -5.57 5.57
C VAL A 78 -19.86 -4.77 4.58
N GLY A 79 -19.00 -3.90 5.11
CA GLY A 79 -18.16 -3.04 4.28
C GLY A 79 -17.13 -3.85 3.49
N GLY A 80 -16.48 -4.84 4.12
CA GLY A 80 -15.53 -5.72 3.44
C GLY A 80 -16.16 -6.54 2.31
N PHE A 81 -17.38 -7.04 2.51
CA PHE A 81 -18.15 -7.73 1.48
C PHE A 81 -18.45 -6.82 0.30
N LEU A 82 -18.97 -5.61 0.55
CA LEU A 82 -19.34 -4.66 -0.49
C LEU A 82 -18.12 -4.14 -1.27
N VAL A 83 -16.97 -3.90 -0.61
CA VAL A 83 -15.71 -3.56 -1.29
C VAL A 83 -15.32 -4.65 -2.27
N SER A 84 -15.39 -5.90 -1.88
CA SER A 84 -15.00 -7.03 -2.74
C SER A 84 -16.01 -7.29 -3.84
N LEU A 85 -17.31 -7.13 -3.56
CA LEU A 85 -18.39 -7.34 -4.53
C LEU A 85 -18.38 -6.31 -5.67
N LEU A 86 -18.20 -5.02 -5.31
CA LEU A 86 -18.33 -3.87 -6.22
C LEU A 86 -16.99 -3.31 -6.66
N GLY A 87 -15.88 -3.75 -6.04
CA GLY A 87 -14.55 -3.17 -6.19
C GLY A 87 -13.95 -3.26 -7.58
N GLY A 88 -13.08 -2.30 -7.85
CA GLY A 88 -12.26 -2.23 -9.05
C GLY A 88 -10.99 -3.07 -8.99
N SER A 89 -10.67 -3.67 -7.82
CA SER A 89 -9.50 -4.53 -7.60
C SER A 89 -9.91 -6.00 -7.48
N ARG A 90 -9.04 -6.92 -7.92
CA ARG A 90 -9.26 -8.36 -7.77
C ARG A 90 -8.99 -8.87 -6.36
N PHE A 91 -8.13 -8.17 -5.61
CA PHE A 91 -7.51 -8.70 -4.40
C PHE A 91 -7.78 -7.88 -3.16
N GLN A 92 -8.42 -6.72 -3.32
CA GLN A 92 -8.65 -5.79 -2.23
C GLN A 92 -9.52 -6.40 -1.15
N ILE A 93 -9.06 -6.27 0.09
CA ILE A 93 -9.80 -6.64 1.29
C ILE A 93 -10.23 -5.35 1.99
N GLY A 94 -11.53 -5.14 2.10
CA GLY A 94 -12.11 -4.04 2.84
C GLY A 94 -12.26 -4.34 4.33
N GLY A 95 -12.33 -3.28 5.12
CA GLY A 95 -12.58 -3.36 6.56
C GLY A 95 -12.14 -2.12 7.31
N PRO A 96 -12.24 -2.07 8.64
CA PRO A 96 -11.72 -0.98 9.42
C PRO A 96 -10.19 -0.96 9.30
N ALA A 97 -9.61 0.23 9.10
CA ALA A 97 -8.18 0.41 8.96
C ALA A 97 -7.59 1.19 10.15
N GLY A 98 -6.34 0.84 10.50
CA GLY A 98 -5.63 1.51 11.58
C GLY A 98 -5.50 3.03 11.38
N ALA A 99 -5.35 3.48 10.13
CA ALA A 99 -5.26 4.89 9.79
C ALA A 99 -6.48 5.72 10.26
N PHE A 100 -7.65 5.11 10.40
CA PHE A 100 -8.86 5.80 10.86
C PHE A 100 -9.01 5.89 12.38
N ILE A 101 -8.20 5.17 13.16
CA ILE A 101 -8.34 5.11 14.61
C ILE A 101 -8.43 6.51 15.22
N VAL A 102 -7.51 7.39 14.88
CA VAL A 102 -7.43 8.73 15.46
C VAL A 102 -8.60 9.61 15.01
N LEU A 103 -8.92 9.61 13.71
CA LEU A 103 -10.04 10.39 13.17
C LEU A 103 -11.37 9.94 13.78
N VAL A 104 -11.61 8.63 13.83
CA VAL A 104 -12.83 8.08 14.42
C VAL A 104 -12.89 8.41 15.91
N ALA A 105 -11.79 8.27 16.67
CA ALA A 105 -11.74 8.60 18.09
C ALA A 105 -12.08 10.09 18.35
N LEU A 106 -11.50 11.01 17.58
CA LEU A 106 -11.79 12.44 17.67
C LEU A 106 -13.25 12.76 17.32
N THR A 107 -13.80 12.10 16.30
CA THR A 107 -15.21 12.26 15.92
C THR A 107 -16.14 11.69 16.99
N VAL A 108 -15.80 10.54 17.61
CA VAL A 108 -16.52 10.01 18.78
C VAL A 108 -16.52 11.00 19.94
N ASP A 109 -15.38 11.61 20.19
CA ASP A 109 -15.22 12.58 21.29
C ASP A 109 -16.08 13.83 21.13
N ARG A 110 -16.19 14.35 19.89
CA ARG A 110 -16.93 15.57 19.57
C ARG A 110 -18.41 15.33 19.34
N HIS A 111 -18.77 14.25 18.68
CA HIS A 111 -20.11 14.04 18.12
C HIS A 111 -20.76 12.72 18.54
N GLY A 112 -20.07 11.93 19.36
CA GLY A 112 -20.53 10.60 19.77
C GLY A 112 -20.49 9.59 18.62
N VAL A 113 -20.94 8.37 18.92
CA VAL A 113 -20.96 7.26 17.97
C VAL A 113 -21.90 7.53 16.80
N ASP A 114 -23.06 8.17 17.05
CA ASP A 114 -24.01 8.53 15.98
C ASP A 114 -23.40 9.53 15.00
N GLY A 115 -22.55 10.44 15.50
CA GLY A 115 -21.79 11.36 14.65
C GLY A 115 -20.82 10.63 13.73
N VAL A 116 -20.13 9.61 14.23
CA VAL A 116 -19.24 8.76 13.39
C VAL A 116 -20.02 8.02 12.32
N ILE A 117 -21.19 7.44 12.67
CA ILE A 117 -22.03 6.72 11.70
C ILE A 117 -22.50 7.68 10.59
N LEU A 118 -22.95 8.89 10.97
CA LEU A 118 -23.39 9.89 10.00
C LEU A 118 -22.21 10.37 9.14
N ALA A 119 -21.05 10.68 9.72
CA ALA A 119 -19.84 11.07 9.00
C ALA A 119 -19.38 9.97 8.03
N THR A 120 -19.48 8.68 8.43
CA THR A 120 -19.17 7.52 7.58
C THR A 120 -20.12 7.44 6.37
N ALA A 121 -21.43 7.62 6.58
CA ALA A 121 -22.39 7.63 5.48
C ALA A 121 -22.14 8.79 4.51
N MET A 122 -21.90 10.00 5.03
CA MET A 122 -21.58 11.18 4.24
C MET A 122 -20.25 11.01 3.47
N ALA A 123 -19.23 10.45 4.10
CA ALA A 123 -17.97 10.10 3.43
C ALA A 123 -18.21 9.12 2.28
N GLY A 124 -19.12 8.18 2.45
CA GLY A 124 -19.53 7.27 1.39
C GLY A 124 -20.10 8.02 0.17
N VAL A 125 -20.96 9.02 0.39
CA VAL A 125 -21.48 9.87 -0.70
C VAL A 125 -20.36 10.64 -1.40
N PHE A 126 -19.40 11.22 -0.65
CA PHE A 126 -18.26 11.93 -1.23
C PHE A 126 -17.36 11.01 -2.05
N LEU A 127 -17.14 9.78 -1.59
CA LEU A 127 -16.35 8.78 -2.33
C LEU A 127 -17.04 8.36 -3.64
N ILE A 128 -18.36 8.17 -3.63
CA ILE A 128 -19.13 7.90 -4.87
C ILE A 128 -18.98 9.09 -5.82
N ALA A 129 -19.19 10.31 -5.35
CA ALA A 129 -19.04 11.51 -6.15
C ALA A 129 -17.61 11.62 -6.72
N ALA A 130 -16.57 11.41 -5.91
CA ALA A 130 -15.18 11.40 -6.34
C ALA A 130 -14.90 10.34 -7.43
N GLY A 131 -15.45 9.14 -7.28
CA GLY A 131 -15.34 8.07 -8.27
C GLY A 131 -16.03 8.43 -9.59
N LEU A 132 -17.25 8.94 -9.55
CA LEU A 132 -18.02 9.36 -10.73
C LEU A 132 -17.36 10.55 -11.45
N LEU A 133 -16.80 11.49 -10.70
CA LEU A 133 -16.00 12.61 -11.23
C LEU A 133 -14.61 12.18 -11.72
N ARG A 134 -14.29 10.86 -11.68
CA ARG A 134 -13.04 10.25 -12.13
C ARG A 134 -11.80 10.75 -11.37
N LEU A 135 -11.97 11.20 -10.13
CA LEU A 135 -10.86 11.70 -9.30
C LEU A 135 -9.90 10.58 -8.87
N GLY A 136 -10.32 9.32 -8.89
CA GLY A 136 -9.47 8.18 -8.58
C GLY A 136 -8.20 8.07 -9.44
N THR A 137 -8.23 8.61 -10.66
CA THR A 137 -7.05 8.65 -11.51
C THR A 137 -5.99 9.65 -11.04
N TYR A 138 -6.37 10.63 -10.22
CA TYR A 138 -5.48 11.69 -9.73
C TYR A 138 -4.79 11.36 -8.41
N ILE A 139 -5.30 10.41 -7.63
CA ILE A 139 -4.69 10.01 -6.34
C ILE A 139 -3.27 9.44 -6.53
N LYS A 140 -2.98 8.86 -7.69
CA LYS A 140 -1.62 8.45 -8.06
C LYS A 140 -0.60 9.60 -8.10
N PHE A 141 -1.06 10.84 -8.08
CA PHE A 141 -0.20 12.03 -8.04
C PHE A 141 0.19 12.45 -6.62
N ILE A 142 -0.27 11.76 -5.59
CA ILE A 142 0.21 12.01 -4.22
C ILE A 142 1.68 11.60 -4.14
N PRO A 143 2.59 12.53 -3.77
CA PRO A 143 4.01 12.23 -3.70
C PRO A 143 4.31 11.14 -2.67
N TYR A 144 5.21 10.22 -3.01
CA TYR A 144 5.58 9.12 -2.12
C TYR A 144 6.08 9.56 -0.74
N PRO A 145 6.86 10.67 -0.58
CA PRO A 145 7.22 11.18 0.74
C PRO A 145 6.03 11.55 1.63
N VAL A 146 4.91 12.03 1.04
CA VAL A 146 3.69 12.34 1.79
C VAL A 146 3.09 11.07 2.38
N THR A 147 2.96 10.02 1.58
CA THR A 147 2.38 8.75 2.04
C THR A 147 3.21 8.10 3.15
N VAL A 148 4.54 8.06 3.00
CA VAL A 148 5.43 7.49 4.01
C VAL A 148 5.45 8.33 5.29
N GLY A 149 5.50 9.66 5.19
CA GLY A 149 5.44 10.57 6.34
C GLY A 149 4.13 10.44 7.11
N PHE A 150 3.03 10.36 6.37
CA PHE A 150 1.69 10.21 6.92
C PHE A 150 1.51 8.86 7.63
N THR A 151 1.84 7.73 6.97
CA THR A 151 1.69 6.41 7.59
C THR A 151 2.60 6.22 8.81
N ALA A 152 3.80 6.78 8.79
CA ALA A 152 4.70 6.79 9.95
C ALA A 152 4.14 7.64 11.10
N GLY A 153 3.57 8.82 10.80
CA GLY A 153 2.92 9.68 11.78
C GLY A 153 1.74 8.99 12.45
N ILE A 154 0.84 8.39 11.66
CA ILE A 154 -0.27 7.59 12.16
C ILE A 154 0.22 6.46 13.09
N ALA A 155 1.27 5.75 12.69
CA ALA A 155 1.82 4.66 13.49
C ALA A 155 2.26 5.13 14.89
N VAL A 156 2.86 6.32 15.00
CA VAL A 156 3.25 6.93 16.29
C VAL A 156 2.01 7.27 17.13
N VAL A 157 1.01 7.91 16.53
CA VAL A 157 -0.20 8.32 17.27
C VAL A 157 -1.01 7.11 17.74
N ILE A 158 -1.15 6.07 16.89
CA ILE A 158 -1.82 4.83 17.30
C ILE A 158 -1.02 4.14 18.41
N PHE A 159 0.30 4.06 18.29
CA PHE A 159 1.14 3.47 19.34
C PHE A 159 0.91 4.16 20.68
N ALA A 160 0.90 5.51 20.70
CA ALA A 160 0.65 6.27 21.91
C ALA A 160 -0.74 5.97 22.51
N SER A 161 -1.76 5.76 21.67
CA SER A 161 -3.11 5.42 22.14
C SER A 161 -3.22 4.01 22.73
N GLN A 162 -2.27 3.12 22.45
CA GLN A 162 -2.25 1.76 23.00
C GLN A 162 -1.58 1.67 24.37
N LEU A 163 -0.84 2.69 24.80
CA LEU A 163 -0.06 2.64 26.05
C LEU A 163 -0.93 2.38 27.26
N LYS A 164 -2.16 2.94 27.30
CA LYS A 164 -3.12 2.70 28.37
C LYS A 164 -3.43 1.21 28.56
N ASP A 165 -3.86 0.56 27.51
CA ASP A 165 -4.28 -0.85 27.56
C ASP A 165 -3.07 -1.81 27.61
N LEU A 166 -1.91 -1.44 27.06
CA LEU A 166 -0.65 -2.19 27.20
C LEU A 166 -0.19 -2.30 28.64
N PHE A 167 -0.24 -1.21 29.36
CA PHE A 167 0.18 -1.16 30.76
C PHE A 167 -0.97 -1.40 31.73
N GLY A 168 -2.22 -1.52 31.24
CA GLY A 168 -3.40 -1.66 32.08
C GLY A 168 -3.59 -0.47 33.05
N ILE A 169 -3.33 0.74 32.54
CA ILE A 169 -3.41 1.98 33.33
C ILE A 169 -4.87 2.38 33.55
N ASN A 170 -5.23 2.65 34.79
CA ASN A 170 -6.53 3.18 35.15
C ASN A 170 -6.50 4.71 35.16
N LEU A 171 -7.28 5.32 34.26
CA LEU A 171 -7.44 6.77 34.19
C LEU A 171 -8.70 7.19 34.95
N THR A 172 -8.58 8.22 35.80
CA THR A 172 -9.71 8.82 36.51
C THR A 172 -10.48 9.83 35.66
N ALA A 173 -9.85 10.33 34.58
CA ALA A 173 -10.42 11.28 33.63
C ALA A 173 -10.34 10.72 32.19
N LYS A 174 -11.10 11.37 31.29
CA LYS A 174 -11.06 11.03 29.86
C LYS A 174 -9.68 11.26 29.29
N GLU A 175 -9.21 10.32 28.46
CA GLU A 175 -7.90 10.38 27.78
C GLU A 175 -7.90 11.52 26.74
N PRO A 176 -6.90 12.45 26.76
CA PRO A 176 -6.79 13.52 25.78
C PRO A 176 -6.57 13.00 24.35
N GLY A 177 -7.12 13.70 23.35
CA GLY A 177 -6.93 13.36 21.94
C GLY A 177 -5.51 13.68 21.42
N GLU A 178 -4.92 14.79 21.88
CA GLU A 178 -3.59 15.27 21.46
C GLU A 178 -2.47 14.45 22.10
N LEU A 179 -1.38 14.23 21.35
CA LEU A 179 -0.27 13.35 21.75
C LEU A 179 0.41 13.79 23.05
N ILE A 180 0.80 15.08 23.16
CA ILE A 180 1.57 15.56 24.33
C ILE A 180 0.73 15.51 25.62
N PRO A 181 -0.47 16.08 25.68
CA PRO A 181 -1.34 15.98 26.87
C PRO A 181 -1.66 14.52 27.23
N LYS A 182 -1.85 13.65 26.21
CA LYS A 182 -2.06 12.21 26.42
C LYS A 182 -0.89 11.56 27.12
N LEU A 183 0.33 11.78 26.65
CA LEU A 183 1.55 11.22 27.28
C LEU A 183 1.75 11.74 28.71
N GLU A 184 1.44 13.01 28.97
CA GLU A 184 1.51 13.57 30.33
C GLU A 184 0.53 12.89 31.28
N VAL A 185 -0.73 12.73 30.86
CA VAL A 185 -1.77 12.06 31.68
C VAL A 185 -1.39 10.61 31.94
N LEU A 186 -0.93 9.89 30.91
CA LEU A 186 -0.48 8.51 31.05
C LEU A 186 0.75 8.38 31.96
N ALA A 187 1.72 9.29 31.85
CA ALA A 187 2.90 9.29 32.71
C ALA A 187 2.53 9.52 34.20
N ARG A 188 1.59 10.44 34.47
CA ARG A 188 1.07 10.68 35.85
C ARG A 188 0.31 9.47 36.40
N ALA A 189 -0.40 8.75 35.54
CA ALA A 189 -1.16 7.56 35.91
C ALA A 189 -0.35 6.25 35.88
N LEU A 190 0.92 6.29 35.49
CA LEU A 190 1.79 5.11 35.41
C LEU A 190 1.87 4.27 36.70
N PRO A 191 1.82 4.86 37.93
CA PRO A 191 1.78 4.08 39.16
C PRO A 191 0.57 3.17 39.30
N THR A 192 -0.50 3.37 38.51
CA THR A 192 -1.69 2.49 38.46
C THR A 192 -1.53 1.30 37.50
N ALA A 193 -0.37 1.15 36.88
CA ALA A 193 -0.11 0.09 35.89
C ALA A 193 -0.31 -1.30 36.48
N ASN A 194 -0.98 -2.17 35.72
CA ASN A 194 -1.25 -3.55 36.09
C ASN A 194 -0.15 -4.47 35.54
N LEU A 195 0.62 -5.07 36.45
CA LEU A 195 1.72 -5.96 36.06
C LEU A 195 1.25 -7.17 35.23
N SER A 196 0.06 -7.68 35.51
CA SER A 196 -0.52 -8.79 34.72
C SER A 196 -0.84 -8.36 33.30
N ALA A 197 -1.33 -7.12 33.09
CA ALA A 197 -1.57 -6.57 31.75
C ALA A 197 -0.25 -6.39 30.99
N VAL A 198 0.78 -5.88 31.65
CA VAL A 198 2.13 -5.76 31.09
C VAL A 198 2.69 -7.12 30.66
N ALA A 199 2.56 -8.14 31.53
CA ALA A 199 3.02 -9.49 31.22
C ALA A 199 2.30 -10.08 30.01
N VAL A 200 0.97 -9.95 29.93
CA VAL A 200 0.17 -10.39 28.79
C VAL A 200 0.59 -9.67 27.52
N SER A 201 0.82 -8.35 27.58
CA SER A 201 1.26 -7.55 26.44
C SER A 201 2.63 -8.00 25.93
N VAL A 202 3.61 -8.14 26.82
CA VAL A 202 4.99 -8.55 26.46
C VAL A 202 4.99 -9.96 25.87
N VAL A 203 4.29 -10.92 26.52
CA VAL A 203 4.20 -12.29 26.02
C VAL A 203 3.51 -12.32 24.65
N SER A 204 2.44 -11.57 24.46
CA SER A 204 1.73 -11.50 23.17
C SER A 204 2.64 -10.95 22.07
N ILE A 205 3.36 -9.85 22.31
CA ILE A 205 4.31 -9.26 21.35
C ILE A 205 5.42 -10.27 21.03
N ALA A 206 6.04 -10.86 22.06
CA ALA A 206 7.10 -11.85 21.91
C ALA A 206 6.64 -13.05 21.09
N LEU A 207 5.45 -13.59 21.40
CA LEU A 207 4.88 -14.74 20.70
C LEU A 207 4.62 -14.43 19.21
N ILE A 208 4.09 -13.23 18.89
CA ILE A 208 3.89 -12.81 17.50
C ILE A 208 5.23 -12.77 16.75
N PHE A 209 6.28 -12.17 17.33
CA PHE A 209 7.58 -12.09 16.68
C PHE A 209 8.28 -13.44 16.57
N ILE A 210 8.20 -14.29 17.58
CA ILE A 210 8.75 -15.66 17.57
C ILE A 210 8.08 -16.49 16.48
N LEU A 211 6.74 -16.52 16.44
CA LEU A 211 5.99 -17.24 15.42
C LEU A 211 6.30 -16.72 14.02
N ARG A 212 6.38 -15.42 13.83
CA ARG A 212 6.76 -14.81 12.54
C ARG A 212 8.15 -15.26 12.08
N LYS A 213 9.10 -15.46 13.00
CA LYS A 213 10.46 -15.91 12.68
C LYS A 213 10.55 -17.41 12.44
N LEU A 214 9.89 -18.21 13.27
CA LEU A 214 9.99 -19.69 13.23
C LEU A 214 8.99 -20.32 12.24
N ARG A 215 7.78 -19.78 12.16
CA ARG A 215 6.67 -20.32 11.37
C ARG A 215 5.92 -19.18 10.65
N PRO A 216 6.50 -18.54 9.62
CA PRO A 216 5.93 -17.36 8.97
C PRO A 216 4.57 -17.60 8.30
N THR A 217 4.21 -18.87 8.05
CA THR A 217 2.90 -19.27 7.49
C THR A 217 1.80 -19.36 8.52
N TRP A 218 2.14 -19.39 9.82
CA TRP A 218 1.15 -19.50 10.88
C TRP A 218 0.51 -18.13 11.20
N PRO A 219 -0.77 -18.10 11.59
CA PRO A 219 -1.47 -16.87 11.95
C PRO A 219 -1.05 -16.39 13.35
N GLY A 220 0.19 -15.91 13.48
CA GLY A 220 0.80 -15.57 14.77
C GLY A 220 -0.01 -14.59 15.61
N ILE A 221 -0.71 -13.64 14.98
CA ILE A 221 -1.59 -12.69 15.68
C ILE A 221 -2.75 -13.41 16.37
N LEU A 222 -3.47 -14.29 15.65
CA LEU A 222 -4.59 -15.04 16.24
C LEU A 222 -4.10 -15.97 17.35
N ILE A 223 -3.00 -16.69 17.13
CA ILE A 223 -2.43 -17.60 18.13
C ILE A 223 -2.08 -16.83 19.40
N ALA A 224 -1.46 -15.66 19.29
CA ALA A 224 -1.13 -14.84 20.46
C ALA A 224 -2.37 -14.41 21.23
N VAL A 225 -3.43 -13.99 20.53
CA VAL A 225 -4.71 -13.60 21.16
C VAL A 225 -5.39 -14.79 21.84
N ILE A 226 -5.41 -15.97 21.20
CA ILE A 226 -5.99 -17.18 21.78
C ILE A 226 -5.20 -17.61 23.04
N VAL A 227 -3.87 -17.64 22.97
CA VAL A 227 -3.02 -17.99 24.11
C VAL A 227 -3.23 -17.01 25.25
N ALA A 228 -3.29 -15.69 24.96
CA ALA A 228 -3.58 -14.67 25.97
C ALA A 228 -4.97 -14.85 26.60
N ALA A 229 -6.01 -15.15 25.79
CA ALA A 229 -7.36 -15.40 26.29
C ALA A 229 -7.42 -16.65 27.19
N ILE A 230 -6.80 -17.76 26.78
CA ILE A 230 -6.73 -19.01 27.58
C ILE A 230 -5.96 -18.75 28.87
N ALA A 231 -4.81 -18.06 28.82
CA ALA A 231 -4.02 -17.74 30.02
C ALA A 231 -4.81 -16.85 30.99
N THR A 232 -5.52 -15.85 30.49
CA THR A 232 -6.36 -14.97 31.30
C THR A 232 -7.48 -15.74 31.98
N TRP A 233 -8.15 -16.62 31.26
CA TRP A 233 -9.20 -17.48 31.82
C TRP A 233 -8.66 -18.51 32.83
N ALA A 234 -7.63 -19.28 32.44
CA ALA A 234 -7.12 -20.37 33.25
C ALA A 234 -6.41 -19.90 34.54
N LEU A 235 -5.71 -18.78 34.47
CA LEU A 235 -4.98 -18.19 35.61
C LEU A 235 -5.79 -17.11 36.35
N SER A 236 -7.04 -16.87 35.93
CA SER A 236 -7.90 -15.82 36.50
C SER A 236 -7.18 -14.47 36.65
N LEU A 237 -6.43 -14.06 35.61
CA LEU A 237 -5.60 -12.86 35.67
C LEU A 237 -6.47 -11.61 35.87
N PRO A 238 -6.09 -10.69 36.75
CA PRO A 238 -6.83 -9.46 37.02
C PRO A 238 -6.57 -8.42 35.90
N VAL A 239 -7.01 -8.72 34.69
CA VAL A 239 -6.86 -7.85 33.50
C VAL A 239 -8.23 -7.57 32.89
N GLU A 240 -8.37 -6.36 32.31
CA GLU A 240 -9.58 -6.04 31.56
C GLU A 240 -9.69 -6.88 30.30
N THR A 241 -10.89 -7.44 30.06
CA THR A 241 -11.22 -8.23 28.87
C THR A 241 -12.33 -7.55 28.09
N ILE A 242 -12.59 -8.04 26.86
CA ILE A 242 -13.76 -7.59 26.07
C ILE A 242 -15.06 -7.81 26.85
N GLY A 243 -15.17 -8.93 27.58
CA GLY A 243 -16.33 -9.25 28.39
C GLY A 243 -16.53 -8.28 29.54
N THR A 244 -15.48 -7.95 30.30
CA THR A 244 -15.57 -7.06 31.47
C THR A 244 -15.83 -5.61 31.09
N ARG A 245 -15.29 -5.11 29.98
CA ARG A 245 -15.40 -3.70 29.57
C ARG A 245 -16.60 -3.42 28.66
N PHE A 246 -16.96 -4.36 27.78
CA PHE A 246 -17.99 -4.16 26.75
C PHE A 246 -19.17 -5.12 26.86
N GLY A 247 -19.18 -6.04 27.83
CA GLY A 247 -20.22 -7.07 27.96
C GLY A 247 -20.12 -8.20 26.93
N GLY A 248 -19.04 -8.23 26.14
CA GLY A 248 -18.81 -9.23 25.08
C GLY A 248 -18.99 -8.68 23.66
N ILE A 249 -19.17 -9.60 22.72
CA ILE A 249 -19.42 -9.28 21.30
C ILE A 249 -20.84 -9.72 20.94
N PRO A 250 -21.59 -8.92 20.17
CA PRO A 250 -22.90 -9.34 19.66
C PRO A 250 -22.79 -10.61 18.79
N ARG A 251 -23.78 -11.48 18.92
CA ARG A 251 -23.87 -12.75 18.19
C ARG A 251 -24.62 -12.64 16.87
N GLU A 252 -25.05 -11.44 16.50
CA GLU A 252 -25.83 -11.17 15.30
C GLU A 252 -25.46 -9.83 14.69
N LEU A 253 -25.70 -9.68 13.40
CA LEU A 253 -25.61 -8.37 12.76
C LEU A 253 -26.83 -7.54 13.18
N PRO A 254 -26.66 -6.27 13.52
CA PRO A 254 -27.79 -5.38 13.77
C PRO A 254 -28.65 -5.28 12.50
N TRP A 255 -29.94 -5.04 12.69
CA TRP A 255 -30.81 -4.70 11.57
C TRP A 255 -30.34 -3.38 10.95
N PRO A 256 -30.42 -3.26 9.61
CA PRO A 256 -30.05 -2.00 8.96
C PRO A 256 -30.95 -0.88 9.43
N ALA A 257 -30.34 0.19 9.92
CA ALA A 257 -31.04 1.37 10.39
C ALA A 257 -30.47 2.62 9.72
N TRP A 258 -31.35 3.61 9.48
CA TRP A 258 -30.89 4.89 8.98
C TRP A 258 -30.05 5.60 10.04
N PRO A 259 -28.90 6.21 9.67
CA PRO A 259 -28.17 7.07 10.57
C PRO A 259 -29.07 8.19 11.11
N VAL A 260 -28.90 8.53 12.39
CA VAL A 260 -29.64 9.65 12.99
C VAL A 260 -29.23 10.94 12.27
N PHE A 261 -30.15 11.46 11.45
CA PHE A 261 -29.90 12.61 10.58
C PHE A 261 -30.59 13.86 11.13
N SER A 262 -29.86 14.95 11.25
CA SER A 262 -30.38 16.31 11.30
C SER A 262 -29.45 17.21 10.47
N LEU A 263 -29.98 18.30 9.93
CA LEU A 263 -29.17 19.21 9.12
C LEU A 263 -28.05 19.85 9.95
N GLU A 264 -28.33 20.21 11.20
CA GLU A 264 -27.37 20.74 12.14
C GLU A 264 -26.22 19.74 12.40
N LYS A 265 -26.57 18.47 12.69
CA LYS A 265 -25.60 17.40 12.91
C LYS A 265 -24.77 17.12 11.65
N ALA A 266 -25.40 17.15 10.47
CA ALA A 266 -24.69 16.97 9.20
C ALA A 266 -23.66 18.09 8.96
N TRP A 267 -24.00 19.34 9.24
CA TRP A 267 -23.04 20.43 9.16
C TRP A 267 -21.90 20.30 10.19
N ALA A 268 -22.23 19.87 11.40
CA ALA A 268 -21.24 19.69 12.47
C ALA A 268 -20.21 18.60 12.13
N VAL A 269 -20.64 17.46 11.54
CA VAL A 269 -19.74 16.34 11.16
C VAL A 269 -19.16 16.45 9.74
N LEU A 270 -19.51 17.49 8.98
CA LEU A 270 -19.05 17.64 7.60
C LEU A 270 -17.53 17.64 7.43
N PRO A 271 -16.73 18.33 8.27
CA PRO A 271 -15.28 18.29 8.21
C PRO A 271 -14.73 16.86 8.41
N ASP A 272 -15.28 16.14 9.39
CA ASP A 272 -14.90 14.75 9.67
C ASP A 272 -15.26 13.83 8.49
N ALA A 273 -16.43 14.02 7.88
CA ALA A 273 -16.86 13.25 6.71
C ALA A 273 -15.93 13.47 5.49
N ILE A 274 -15.50 14.71 5.26
CA ILE A 274 -14.52 15.03 4.21
C ILE A 274 -13.17 14.38 4.52
N ALA A 275 -12.71 14.44 5.76
CA ALA A 275 -11.47 13.80 6.19
C ALA A 275 -11.54 12.26 6.02
N PHE A 276 -12.67 11.64 6.39
CA PHE A 276 -12.91 10.21 6.18
C PHE A 276 -12.91 9.85 4.69
N ALA A 277 -13.55 10.64 3.83
CA ALA A 277 -13.57 10.40 2.40
C ALA A 277 -12.16 10.53 1.78
N LEU A 278 -11.42 11.57 2.15
CA LEU A 278 -10.07 11.80 1.65
C LEU A 278 -9.12 10.68 2.06
N LEU A 279 -9.09 10.34 3.35
CA LEU A 279 -8.25 9.28 3.87
C LEU A 279 -8.65 7.91 3.28
N GLY A 280 -9.97 7.64 3.20
CA GLY A 280 -10.48 6.40 2.61
C GLY A 280 -10.12 6.23 1.14
N ALA A 281 -10.18 7.31 0.36
CA ALA A 281 -9.74 7.32 -1.02
C ALA A 281 -8.25 7.00 -1.17
N ILE A 282 -7.40 7.65 -0.36
CA ILE A 282 -5.95 7.47 -0.38
C ILE A 282 -5.58 6.04 0.03
N GLU A 283 -6.03 5.58 1.18
CA GLU A 283 -5.73 4.24 1.72
C GLU A 283 -6.19 3.14 0.76
N SER A 284 -7.43 3.25 0.26
CA SER A 284 -7.99 2.26 -0.65
C SER A 284 -7.21 2.15 -1.95
N LEU A 285 -6.89 3.27 -2.59
CA LEU A 285 -6.16 3.26 -3.85
C LEU A 285 -4.69 2.89 -3.67
N LEU A 286 -4.06 3.27 -2.55
CA LEU A 286 -2.72 2.78 -2.21
C LEU A 286 -2.72 1.25 -2.01
N SER A 287 -3.71 0.73 -1.29
CA SER A 287 -3.87 -0.71 -1.10
C SER A 287 -4.04 -1.44 -2.45
N ALA A 288 -4.83 -0.87 -3.37
CA ALA A 288 -5.03 -1.42 -4.70
C ALA A 288 -3.74 -1.38 -5.54
N VAL A 289 -2.96 -0.29 -5.46
CA VAL A 289 -1.65 -0.16 -6.14
C VAL A 289 -0.64 -1.17 -5.60
N VAL A 290 -0.61 -1.40 -4.28
CA VAL A 290 0.24 -2.43 -3.69
C VAL A 290 -0.14 -3.83 -4.19
N ALA A 291 -1.45 -4.12 -4.26
CA ALA A 291 -1.93 -5.39 -4.82
C ALA A 291 -1.56 -5.55 -6.30
N ASP A 292 -1.65 -4.49 -7.08
CA ASP A 292 -1.23 -4.49 -8.48
C ASP A 292 0.27 -4.80 -8.62
N GLY A 293 1.12 -4.13 -7.83
CA GLY A 293 2.56 -4.36 -7.84
C GLY A 293 2.97 -5.77 -7.39
N MET A 294 2.17 -6.42 -6.53
CA MET A 294 2.42 -7.78 -6.07
C MET A 294 1.91 -8.84 -7.04
N SER A 295 0.82 -8.57 -7.75
CA SER A 295 0.10 -9.55 -8.58
C SER A 295 0.35 -9.40 -10.09
N GLY A 296 0.89 -8.24 -10.53
CA GLY A 296 1.03 -7.88 -11.95
C GLY A 296 -0.31 -7.57 -12.64
N ARG A 297 -1.40 -7.46 -11.89
CA ARG A 297 -2.73 -7.08 -12.40
C ARG A 297 -2.98 -5.59 -12.19
N ARG A 298 -4.02 -5.03 -12.80
CA ARG A 298 -4.41 -3.63 -12.67
C ARG A 298 -5.81 -3.47 -12.13
N HIS A 299 -5.97 -2.58 -11.17
CA HIS A 299 -7.27 -2.16 -10.64
C HIS A 299 -7.91 -1.05 -11.49
N ARG A 300 -9.20 -0.80 -11.25
CA ARG A 300 -9.98 0.32 -11.79
C ARG A 300 -10.24 1.34 -10.67
N SER A 301 -9.41 2.39 -10.60
CA SER A 301 -9.41 3.35 -9.49
C SER A 301 -10.77 4.01 -9.24
N ASN A 302 -11.49 4.41 -10.29
CA ASN A 302 -12.79 5.07 -10.16
C ASN A 302 -13.88 4.10 -9.69
N CYS A 303 -13.90 2.86 -10.22
CA CYS A 303 -14.77 1.79 -9.75
C CYS A 303 -14.51 1.49 -8.28
N GLU A 304 -13.23 1.47 -7.87
CA GLU A 304 -12.82 1.24 -6.49
C GLU A 304 -13.37 2.32 -5.55
N LEU A 305 -13.26 3.61 -5.91
CA LEU A 305 -13.83 4.70 -5.10
C LEU A 305 -15.35 4.60 -4.95
N VAL A 306 -16.07 4.28 -6.03
CA VAL A 306 -17.52 4.06 -5.97
C VAL A 306 -17.84 2.91 -5.03
N ALA A 307 -17.12 1.79 -5.14
CA ALA A 307 -17.31 0.63 -4.27
C ALA A 307 -17.04 0.96 -2.80
N GLN A 308 -15.97 1.71 -2.52
CA GLN A 308 -15.65 2.19 -1.16
C GLN A 308 -16.76 3.11 -0.62
N GLY A 309 -17.33 3.96 -1.47
CA GLY A 309 -18.45 4.82 -1.09
C GLY A 309 -19.69 4.02 -0.72
N VAL A 310 -20.09 3.06 -1.56
CA VAL A 310 -21.22 2.16 -1.26
C VAL A 310 -20.96 1.33 0.00
N ALA A 311 -19.73 0.87 0.19
CA ALA A 311 -19.34 0.10 1.35
C ALA A 311 -19.39 0.91 2.66
N ASN A 312 -19.01 2.20 2.62
CA ASN A 312 -19.13 3.10 3.77
C ASN A 312 -20.59 3.37 4.12
N ILE A 313 -21.43 3.62 3.12
CA ILE A 313 -22.88 3.75 3.34
C ILE A 313 -23.44 2.45 3.94
N GLY A 314 -23.13 1.30 3.35
CA GLY A 314 -23.56 0.00 3.88
C GLY A 314 -23.07 -0.24 5.31
N SER A 315 -21.79 0.06 5.61
CA SER A 315 -21.24 -0.04 6.96
C SER A 315 -22.02 0.82 7.96
N ALA A 316 -22.32 2.08 7.60
CA ALA A 316 -23.09 3.00 8.42
C ALA A 316 -24.49 2.49 8.71
N PHE A 317 -25.21 1.93 7.73
CA PHE A 317 -26.54 1.34 7.91
C PHE A 317 -26.56 0.19 8.93
N PHE A 318 -25.48 -0.57 9.02
CA PHE A 318 -25.34 -1.66 9.99
C PHE A 318 -24.60 -1.20 11.27
N GLY A 319 -24.52 0.12 11.53
CA GLY A 319 -23.89 0.66 12.72
C GLY A 319 -22.38 0.43 12.81
N GLY A 320 -21.74 0.15 11.69
CA GLY A 320 -20.28 0.08 11.57
C GLY A 320 -19.62 1.45 11.50
N ILE A 321 -18.29 1.45 11.48
CA ILE A 321 -17.45 2.64 11.30
C ILE A 321 -16.91 2.70 9.86
N CYS A 322 -15.99 3.64 9.59
CA CYS A 322 -15.38 3.80 8.27
C CYS A 322 -14.71 2.52 7.77
N VAL A 323 -15.01 2.18 6.52
CA VAL A 323 -14.39 1.07 5.79
C VAL A 323 -13.49 1.60 4.70
N THR A 324 -12.35 0.94 4.52
CA THR A 324 -11.44 1.18 3.38
C THR A 324 -10.73 -0.10 2.99
N GLY A 325 -10.08 -0.09 1.82
CA GLY A 325 -9.16 -1.16 1.44
C GLY A 325 -7.92 -1.13 2.32
N THR A 326 -7.61 -2.25 2.94
CA THR A 326 -6.52 -2.34 3.92
C THR A 326 -5.27 -2.97 3.30
N ILE A 327 -4.14 -2.26 3.28
CA ILE A 327 -2.88 -2.70 2.65
C ILE A 327 -2.43 -4.06 3.20
N ALA A 328 -2.37 -4.20 4.52
CA ALA A 328 -1.86 -5.42 5.16
C ALA A 328 -2.70 -6.67 4.85
N ARG A 329 -4.05 -6.55 4.90
CA ARG A 329 -4.96 -7.66 4.59
C ARG A 329 -4.93 -7.99 3.09
N THR A 330 -4.93 -6.97 2.23
CA THR A 330 -4.82 -7.12 0.78
C THR A 330 -3.52 -7.81 0.39
N ALA A 331 -2.39 -7.39 0.96
CA ALA A 331 -1.10 -8.05 0.73
C ALA A 331 -1.09 -9.50 1.24
N THR A 332 -1.76 -9.79 2.37
CA THR A 332 -1.92 -11.15 2.88
C THR A 332 -2.75 -12.00 1.91
N ASN A 333 -3.85 -11.45 1.37
CA ASN A 333 -4.70 -12.11 0.39
C ASN A 333 -3.92 -12.49 -0.89
N VAL A 334 -3.14 -11.55 -1.44
CA VAL A 334 -2.28 -11.81 -2.60
C VAL A 334 -1.22 -12.87 -2.30
N ARG A 335 -0.53 -12.78 -1.15
CA ARG A 335 0.49 -13.77 -0.75
C ARG A 335 -0.08 -15.15 -0.51
N ALA A 336 -1.32 -15.25 -0.03
CA ALA A 336 -2.03 -16.51 0.14
C ALA A 336 -2.42 -17.16 -1.19
N GLY A 337 -2.33 -16.43 -2.31
CA GLY A 337 -2.60 -16.94 -3.65
C GLY A 337 -4.03 -16.70 -4.13
N ALA A 338 -4.71 -15.66 -3.62
CA ALA A 338 -6.04 -15.28 -4.08
C ALA A 338 -6.06 -15.03 -5.60
N ARG A 339 -7.17 -15.40 -6.22
CA ARG A 339 -7.34 -15.29 -7.67
C ARG A 339 -8.40 -14.26 -8.08
N SER A 340 -9.34 -13.98 -7.18
CA SER A 340 -10.50 -13.14 -7.49
C SER A 340 -11.03 -12.37 -6.28
N PRO A 341 -11.98 -11.43 -6.49
CA PRO A 341 -12.66 -10.73 -5.40
C PRO A 341 -13.50 -11.66 -4.50
N ILE A 342 -13.76 -12.89 -4.94
CA ILE A 342 -14.52 -13.89 -4.15
C ILE A 342 -13.76 -14.23 -2.86
N SER A 343 -12.43 -14.21 -2.85
CA SER A 343 -11.65 -14.37 -1.62
C SER A 343 -12.01 -13.35 -0.54
N GLY A 344 -12.23 -12.08 -0.93
CA GLY A 344 -12.65 -11.03 0.01
C GLY A 344 -14.12 -11.14 0.43
N MET A 345 -14.99 -11.63 -0.45
CA MET A 345 -16.39 -11.94 -0.07
C MET A 345 -16.45 -13.10 0.92
N LEU A 346 -15.64 -14.14 0.70
CA LEU A 346 -15.50 -15.29 1.62
C LEU A 346 -14.86 -14.87 2.95
N HIS A 347 -13.87 -13.97 2.94
CA HIS A 347 -13.32 -13.37 4.14
C HIS A 347 -14.42 -12.73 5.01
N ALA A 348 -15.30 -11.93 4.42
CA ALA A 348 -16.41 -11.31 5.14
C ALA A 348 -17.41 -12.36 5.68
N ALA A 349 -17.72 -13.38 4.89
CA ALA A 349 -18.58 -14.50 5.31
C ALA A 349 -17.96 -15.28 6.48
N PHE A 350 -16.65 -15.54 6.46
CA PHE A 350 -15.97 -16.20 7.57
C PHE A 350 -15.94 -15.33 8.84
N LEU A 351 -15.77 -14.02 8.72
CA LEU A 351 -15.86 -13.12 9.87
C LEU A 351 -17.27 -13.13 10.48
N LEU A 352 -18.30 -13.14 9.65
CA LEU A 352 -19.68 -13.30 10.13
C LEU A 352 -19.85 -14.64 10.84
N LEU A 353 -19.37 -15.73 10.26
CA LEU A 353 -19.43 -17.06 10.87
C LEU A 353 -18.70 -17.10 12.22
N PHE A 354 -17.51 -16.51 12.31
CA PHE A 354 -16.76 -16.41 13.56
C PHE A 354 -17.50 -15.58 14.60
N MET A 355 -18.13 -14.47 14.20
CA MET A 355 -18.94 -13.64 15.09
C MET A 355 -20.13 -14.42 15.66
N LEU A 356 -20.84 -15.19 14.81
CA LEU A 356 -21.99 -16.01 15.25
C LEU A 356 -21.60 -17.12 16.22
N ILE A 357 -20.47 -17.80 15.99
CA ILE A 357 -20.06 -19.00 16.73
C ILE A 357 -19.13 -18.66 17.89
N ALA A 358 -18.11 -17.82 17.67
CA ALA A 358 -17.01 -17.59 18.61
C ALA A 358 -17.20 -16.36 19.50
N ALA A 359 -18.32 -15.64 19.41
CA ALA A 359 -18.59 -14.47 20.24
C ALA A 359 -18.43 -14.73 21.75
N PRO A 360 -18.90 -15.87 22.32
CA PRO A 360 -18.68 -16.16 23.74
C PRO A 360 -17.21 -16.26 24.12
N LEU A 361 -16.39 -16.86 23.25
CA LEU A 361 -14.95 -17.02 23.49
C LEU A 361 -14.22 -15.68 23.43
N ALA A 362 -14.69 -14.77 22.60
CA ALA A 362 -14.09 -13.45 22.46
C ALA A 362 -14.22 -12.60 23.75
N SER A 363 -15.18 -12.90 24.62
CA SER A 363 -15.32 -12.20 25.91
C SER A 363 -14.10 -12.37 26.82
N TYR A 364 -13.34 -13.44 26.68
CA TYR A 364 -12.12 -13.71 27.46
C TYR A 364 -10.86 -13.04 26.91
N ILE A 365 -10.93 -12.40 25.75
CA ILE A 365 -9.78 -11.74 25.15
C ILE A 365 -9.38 -10.52 25.97
N PRO A 366 -8.15 -10.46 26.52
CA PRO A 366 -7.68 -9.31 27.28
C PRO A 366 -7.36 -8.14 26.35
N LEU A 367 -7.71 -6.91 26.79
CA LEU A 367 -7.47 -5.69 26.00
C LEU A 367 -5.98 -5.43 25.78
N SER A 368 -5.15 -5.81 26.74
CA SER A 368 -3.69 -5.75 26.64
C SER A 368 -3.13 -6.58 25.48
N ALA A 369 -3.72 -7.76 25.17
CA ALA A 369 -3.33 -8.54 24.01
C ALA A 369 -3.75 -7.88 22.68
N LEU A 370 -4.92 -7.24 22.63
CA LEU A 370 -5.35 -6.48 21.44
C LEU A 370 -4.48 -5.24 21.23
N ALA A 371 -4.12 -4.53 22.31
CA ALA A 371 -3.16 -3.44 22.26
C ALA A 371 -1.79 -3.90 21.75
N ALA A 372 -1.31 -5.06 22.23
CA ALA A 372 -0.08 -5.68 21.74
C ALA A 372 -0.12 -5.97 20.22
N VAL A 373 -1.24 -6.47 19.72
CA VAL A 373 -1.46 -6.66 18.26
C VAL A 373 -1.34 -5.34 17.52
N LEU A 374 -1.99 -4.28 18.00
CA LEU A 374 -1.91 -2.96 17.36
C LEU A 374 -0.51 -2.37 17.40
N VAL A 375 0.26 -2.57 18.47
CA VAL A 375 1.68 -2.18 18.53
C VAL A 375 2.50 -2.85 17.44
N VAL A 376 2.30 -4.15 17.21
CA VAL A 376 2.97 -4.87 16.12
C VAL A 376 2.54 -4.34 14.75
N VAL A 377 1.27 -3.98 14.60
CA VAL A 377 0.76 -3.34 13.37
C VAL A 377 1.41 -1.98 13.15
N CYS A 378 1.47 -1.11 14.17
CA CYS A 378 2.15 0.19 14.12
C CYS A 378 3.62 0.04 13.74
N TRP A 379 4.31 -0.95 14.32
CA TRP A 379 5.70 -1.24 14.00
C TRP A 379 5.91 -1.58 12.52
N ASN A 380 4.95 -2.28 11.91
CA ASN A 380 4.99 -2.61 10.48
C ASN A 380 4.57 -1.42 9.59
N MET A 381 3.60 -0.61 10.05
CA MET A 381 3.12 0.57 9.31
C MET A 381 4.16 1.70 9.23
N ALA A 382 5.05 1.80 10.20
CA ALA A 382 6.01 2.89 10.27
C ALA A 382 7.04 2.94 9.12
N GLU A 383 7.07 1.92 8.22
CA GLU A 383 7.94 1.86 7.01
C GLU A 383 9.34 2.45 7.22
N LYS A 384 10.00 2.05 8.31
CA LYS A 384 11.24 2.68 8.83
C LYS A 384 12.39 2.76 7.82
N ARG A 385 12.47 1.77 6.92
CA ARG A 385 13.52 1.73 5.87
C ARG A 385 13.26 2.79 4.83
N GLU A 386 12.03 2.90 4.36
CA GLU A 386 11.55 3.88 3.38
C GLU A 386 11.69 5.29 3.95
N PHE A 387 11.28 5.49 5.22
CA PHE A 387 11.44 6.74 5.95
C PHE A 387 12.91 7.18 6.01
N ALA A 388 13.82 6.30 6.44
CA ALA A 388 15.24 6.57 6.49
C ALA A 388 15.86 6.83 5.10
N THR A 389 15.39 6.11 4.08
CA THR A 389 15.83 6.29 2.69
C THR A 389 15.42 7.66 2.16
N LEU A 390 14.18 8.09 2.39
CA LEU A 390 13.66 9.37 1.95
C LEU A 390 14.37 10.56 2.61
N ILE A 391 14.69 10.49 3.90
CA ILE A 391 15.49 11.52 4.58
C ILE A 391 16.85 11.70 3.90
N ARG A 392 17.44 10.63 3.40
CA ARG A 392 18.77 10.64 2.78
C ARG A 392 18.74 10.88 1.27
N SER A 393 17.58 10.81 0.61
CA SER A 393 17.48 10.87 -0.85
C SER A 393 17.64 12.29 -1.38
N SER A 394 16.83 13.22 -0.92
CA SER A 394 16.89 14.63 -1.30
C SER A 394 16.35 15.53 -0.20
N ARG A 395 16.88 16.77 -0.11
CA ARG A 395 16.37 17.76 0.86
C ARG A 395 14.87 18.05 0.68
N GLY A 396 14.38 18.09 -0.56
CA GLY A 396 12.98 18.33 -0.83
C GLY A 396 12.08 17.18 -0.36
N ASP A 397 12.45 15.93 -0.65
CA ASP A 397 11.68 14.76 -0.21
C ASP A 397 11.72 14.64 1.32
N ALA A 398 12.86 14.92 1.94
CA ALA A 398 13.00 14.95 3.40
C ALA A 398 12.10 16.04 4.02
N THR A 399 12.04 17.24 3.42
CA THR A 399 11.18 18.33 3.91
C THR A 399 9.70 17.96 3.83
N VAL A 400 9.25 17.41 2.70
CA VAL A 400 7.85 16.94 2.54
C VAL A 400 7.53 15.84 3.53
N LEU A 401 8.41 14.86 3.66
CA LEU A 401 8.27 13.73 4.59
C LEU A 401 8.13 14.22 6.04
N LEU A 402 9.08 15.06 6.49
CA LEU A 402 9.12 15.55 7.87
C LEU A 402 7.96 16.49 8.17
N ALA A 403 7.61 17.39 7.25
CA ALA A 403 6.45 18.27 7.42
C ALA A 403 5.17 17.45 7.56
N THR A 404 4.94 16.48 6.67
CA THR A 404 3.78 15.58 6.75
C THR A 404 3.78 14.79 8.05
N PHE A 405 4.91 14.19 8.42
CA PHE A 405 5.05 13.40 9.65
C PHE A 405 4.77 14.23 10.91
N LEU A 406 5.43 15.39 11.05
CA LEU A 406 5.30 16.22 12.24
C LEU A 406 3.89 16.80 12.38
N LEU A 407 3.28 17.27 11.29
CA LEU A 407 1.91 17.76 11.32
C LEU A 407 0.93 16.64 11.68
N THR A 408 1.10 15.44 11.12
CA THR A 408 0.28 14.26 11.44
C THR A 408 0.38 13.90 12.93
N VAL A 409 1.56 14.01 13.54
CA VAL A 409 1.81 13.61 14.94
C VAL A 409 1.34 14.68 15.93
N PHE A 410 1.59 15.97 15.64
CA PHE A 410 1.44 17.05 16.63
C PHE A 410 0.24 17.97 16.40
N ARG A 411 -0.40 17.89 15.23
CA ARG A 411 -1.55 18.73 14.88
C ARG A 411 -2.75 17.88 14.53
N ASP A 412 -2.95 17.64 13.24
CA ASP A 412 -4.09 16.88 12.72
C ASP A 412 -3.68 16.07 11.49
N LEU A 413 -4.28 14.88 11.34
CA LEU A 413 -4.02 13.99 10.21
C LEU A 413 -4.36 14.64 8.86
N THR A 414 -5.46 15.40 8.83
CA THR A 414 -5.94 16.07 7.62
C THR A 414 -4.99 17.19 7.21
N GLU A 415 -4.55 18.01 8.21
CA GLU A 415 -3.54 19.05 7.98
C GLU A 415 -2.25 18.44 7.47
N GLY A 416 -1.80 17.32 8.04
CA GLY A 416 -0.58 16.61 7.62
C GLY A 416 -0.60 16.23 6.13
N ILE A 417 -1.70 15.64 5.66
CA ILE A 417 -1.86 15.28 4.24
C ILE A 417 -1.92 16.52 3.34
N LEU A 418 -2.77 17.49 3.69
CA LEU A 418 -2.99 18.68 2.86
C LEU A 418 -1.72 19.51 2.70
N VAL A 419 -1.03 19.80 3.80
CA VAL A 419 0.21 20.57 3.78
C VAL A 419 1.33 19.76 3.10
N GLY A 420 1.43 18.46 3.38
CA GLY A 420 2.41 17.59 2.73
C GLY A 420 2.23 17.55 1.21
N PHE A 421 0.98 17.40 0.75
CA PHE A 421 0.65 17.41 -0.67
C PHE A 421 0.94 18.77 -1.31
N ALA A 422 0.49 19.87 -0.69
CA ALA A 422 0.74 21.23 -1.20
C ALA A 422 2.24 21.54 -1.28
N LEU A 423 3.00 21.20 -0.24
CA LEU A 423 4.46 21.36 -0.21
C LEU A 423 5.15 20.50 -1.28
N GLY A 424 4.72 19.25 -1.44
CA GLY A 424 5.21 18.36 -2.49
C GLY A 424 4.96 18.92 -3.90
N ALA A 425 3.75 19.46 -4.13
CA ALA A 425 3.39 20.09 -5.40
C ALA A 425 4.23 21.35 -5.68
N VAL A 426 4.41 22.22 -4.69
CA VAL A 426 5.24 23.44 -4.81
C VAL A 426 6.69 23.08 -5.12
N LEU A 427 7.27 22.12 -4.37
CA LEU A 427 8.65 21.68 -4.62
C LEU A 427 8.82 21.00 -5.97
N PHE A 428 7.81 20.26 -6.42
CA PHE A 428 7.81 19.66 -7.76
C PHE A 428 7.79 20.75 -8.84
N ILE A 429 6.87 21.74 -8.73
CA ILE A 429 6.79 22.88 -9.66
C ILE A 429 8.11 23.65 -9.69
N ASN A 430 8.70 23.91 -8.52
CA ASN A 430 10.00 24.59 -8.42
C ASN A 430 11.12 23.79 -9.11
N ARG A 431 11.18 22.48 -8.91
CA ARG A 431 12.14 21.62 -9.61
C ARG A 431 11.93 21.63 -11.12
N MET A 432 10.68 21.54 -11.58
CA MET A 432 10.36 21.63 -13.00
C MET A 432 10.73 22.98 -13.60
N ALA A 433 10.50 24.08 -12.84
CA ALA A 433 10.88 25.42 -13.26
C ALA A 433 12.41 25.61 -13.41
N GLN A 434 13.18 25.00 -12.50
CA GLN A 434 14.65 25.02 -12.57
C GLN A 434 15.23 24.19 -13.74
N MET A 435 14.45 23.23 -14.25
CA MET A 435 14.82 22.41 -15.40
C MET A 435 14.46 23.07 -16.74
N THR A 436 13.61 24.10 -16.72
CA THR A 436 13.38 24.98 -17.84
C THR A 436 14.54 25.99 -17.91
N GLY A 437 15.77 25.51 -17.97
CA GLY A 437 16.90 26.30 -18.39
C GLY A 437 16.65 26.70 -19.83
N ILE A 438 16.72 28.00 -20.14
CA ILE A 438 16.89 28.49 -21.49
C ILE A 438 18.25 27.96 -21.94
N GLU A 439 18.32 26.72 -22.48
CA GLU A 439 19.39 26.39 -23.38
C GLU A 439 19.23 27.39 -24.55
N ALA A 440 20.24 28.25 -24.71
CA ALA A 440 20.32 29.12 -25.86
C ALA A 440 20.06 28.25 -27.11
N GLU A 441 19.06 28.65 -27.88
CA GLU A 441 18.64 28.00 -29.10
C GLU A 441 19.85 27.47 -29.85
N THR A 442 19.97 26.17 -29.92
CA THR A 442 20.77 25.52 -30.97
C THR A 442 20.12 26.00 -32.28
N PRO A 443 20.86 26.65 -33.18
CA PRO A 443 20.28 27.15 -34.43
C PRO A 443 19.53 26.04 -35.13
N LEU A 444 18.32 26.31 -35.62
CA LEU A 444 17.47 25.39 -36.40
C LEU A 444 18.16 24.82 -37.64
N ALA A 445 19.33 25.33 -38.00
CA ALA A 445 20.23 24.78 -38.99
C ALA A 445 21.55 24.42 -38.31
N THR A 446 21.88 23.14 -38.20
CA THR A 446 23.23 22.67 -37.92
C THR A 446 24.17 23.36 -38.92
N PRO A 447 25.24 24.10 -38.49
CA PRO A 447 26.23 24.62 -39.40
C PRO A 447 26.74 23.50 -40.29
N ASP A 448 26.76 23.71 -41.59
CA ASP A 448 27.31 22.80 -42.56
C ASP A 448 28.79 22.57 -42.22
N ARG A 449 29.12 21.48 -41.56
CA ARG A 449 30.50 21.09 -41.29
C ARG A 449 30.88 20.00 -42.27
N ALA A 450 31.95 20.26 -42.99
CA ALA A 450 32.61 19.29 -43.81
C ALA A 450 32.90 18.00 -43.00
N ASP A 451 32.76 16.87 -43.62
CA ASP A 451 33.02 15.56 -43.06
C ASP A 451 34.53 15.40 -42.84
N ASP A 452 35.03 15.96 -41.73
CA ASP A 452 36.42 15.76 -41.30
C ASP A 452 36.48 14.36 -40.71
N GLY A 453 37.32 13.48 -41.28
CA GLY A 453 37.42 12.08 -40.95
C GLY A 453 37.82 11.70 -39.51
N ASN A 454 37.69 12.65 -38.56
CA ASN A 454 37.90 12.46 -37.10
C ASN A 454 36.64 12.60 -36.25
N GLY A 455 35.47 12.60 -36.85
CA GLY A 455 34.19 12.64 -36.10
C GLY A 455 33.76 11.25 -35.69
N ASP A 456 33.70 10.96 -34.41
CA ASP A 456 33.14 9.73 -33.81
C ASP A 456 31.63 9.55 -34.10
N ARG A 457 31.26 9.44 -35.38
CA ARG A 457 29.96 8.90 -35.78
C ARG A 457 30.05 7.39 -35.75
N VAL A 458 29.61 6.81 -34.64
CA VAL A 458 29.35 5.37 -34.61
C VAL A 458 28.22 5.08 -35.61
N PRO A 459 28.44 4.30 -36.70
CA PRO A 459 27.38 3.96 -37.63
C PRO A 459 26.21 3.33 -36.89
N TYR A 460 24.99 3.62 -37.33
CA TYR A 460 23.79 2.97 -36.79
C TYR A 460 23.90 1.46 -37.13
N ASP A 461 24.21 0.68 -36.08
CA ASP A 461 24.32 -0.77 -36.22
C ASP A 461 22.93 -1.38 -36.05
N VAL A 462 22.32 -1.72 -37.18
CA VAL A 462 21.03 -2.46 -37.26
C VAL A 462 21.09 -3.77 -36.47
N GLY A 463 22.27 -4.38 -36.34
CA GLY A 463 22.48 -5.60 -35.54
C GLY A 463 22.35 -5.41 -34.02
N LEU A 464 22.43 -4.18 -33.54
CA LEU A 464 22.23 -3.85 -32.10
C LEU A 464 20.76 -3.89 -31.69
N ALA A 465 19.84 -3.66 -32.62
CA ALA A 465 18.39 -3.67 -32.38
C ALA A 465 17.72 -5.04 -32.57
N ALA A 466 18.46 -6.03 -33.09
CA ALA A 466 17.92 -7.30 -33.56
C ALA A 466 18.22 -8.52 -32.66
N ASP A 467 18.83 -8.35 -31.50
CA ASP A 467 19.06 -9.49 -30.58
C ASP A 467 17.75 -9.89 -29.89
N PRO A 468 17.17 -11.06 -30.19
CA PRO A 468 15.88 -11.48 -29.65
C PRO A 468 15.89 -11.66 -28.11
N ASP A 469 17.04 -11.77 -27.49
CA ASP A 469 17.22 -12.00 -26.07
C ASP A 469 17.50 -10.72 -25.26
N VAL A 470 17.70 -9.57 -25.92
CA VAL A 470 17.98 -8.27 -25.29
C VAL A 470 16.85 -7.30 -25.57
N LEU A 471 16.28 -6.76 -24.51
CA LEU A 471 15.29 -5.70 -24.62
C LEU A 471 15.92 -4.37 -24.21
N VAL A 472 15.84 -3.38 -25.09
CA VAL A 472 16.31 -2.01 -24.84
C VAL A 472 15.11 -1.11 -24.72
N TYR A 473 15.03 -0.37 -23.61
CA TYR A 473 13.96 0.60 -23.35
C TYR A 473 14.57 1.96 -23.05
N ARG A 474 14.20 2.96 -23.82
CA ARG A 474 14.58 4.34 -23.55
C ARG A 474 13.45 5.06 -22.84
N ILE A 475 13.74 5.64 -21.68
CA ILE A 475 12.83 6.55 -20.98
C ILE A 475 13.14 7.96 -21.44
N THR A 476 12.12 8.71 -21.86
CA THR A 476 12.24 10.10 -22.32
C THR A 476 11.44 11.04 -21.46
N GLY A 477 11.98 12.22 -21.18
CA GLY A 477 11.34 13.25 -20.35
C GLY A 477 11.51 13.05 -18.85
N ALA A 478 10.89 13.91 -18.05
CA ALA A 478 10.97 13.85 -16.60
C ALA A 478 10.30 12.57 -16.06
N PHE A 479 11.06 11.75 -15.32
CA PHE A 479 10.57 10.49 -14.74
C PHE A 479 10.24 10.69 -13.27
N PHE A 480 8.96 10.93 -12.99
CA PHE A 480 8.46 11.29 -11.66
C PHE A 480 7.20 10.51 -11.30
N PHE A 481 6.64 10.72 -10.10
CA PHE A 481 5.51 9.96 -9.56
C PHE A 481 4.31 9.83 -10.53
N GLY A 482 4.01 10.86 -11.32
CA GLY A 482 2.94 10.82 -12.33
C GLY A 482 3.20 9.83 -13.47
N ALA A 483 4.46 9.63 -13.85
CA ALA A 483 4.87 8.69 -14.90
C ALA A 483 5.30 7.32 -14.36
N ALA A 484 5.70 7.24 -13.08
CA ALA A 484 6.30 6.04 -12.48
C ALA A 484 5.39 4.80 -12.54
N SER A 485 4.07 4.97 -12.37
CA SER A 485 3.11 3.86 -12.45
C SER A 485 2.97 3.32 -13.87
N THR A 486 2.99 4.21 -14.87
CA THR A 486 2.86 3.83 -16.29
C THR A 486 4.14 3.16 -16.78
N VAL A 487 5.29 3.78 -16.51
CA VAL A 487 6.61 3.23 -16.89
C VAL A 487 6.86 1.92 -16.15
N GLY A 488 6.62 1.87 -14.83
CA GLY A 488 6.79 0.66 -14.03
C GLY A 488 5.97 -0.51 -14.56
N SER A 489 4.70 -0.30 -14.93
CA SER A 489 3.84 -1.37 -15.44
C SER A 489 4.21 -1.83 -16.86
N VAL A 490 4.72 -0.92 -17.71
CA VAL A 490 5.26 -1.30 -19.03
C VAL A 490 6.53 -2.13 -18.83
N LEU A 491 7.45 -1.69 -17.98
CA LEU A 491 8.67 -2.43 -17.66
C LEU A 491 8.36 -3.80 -17.02
N ASP A 492 7.35 -3.85 -16.13
CA ASP A 492 6.91 -5.10 -15.51
C ASP A 492 6.30 -6.10 -16.51
N SER A 493 5.54 -5.62 -17.50
CA SER A 493 4.90 -6.49 -18.50
C SER A 493 5.87 -7.08 -19.51
N ILE A 494 7.01 -6.42 -19.72
CA ILE A 494 7.98 -6.77 -20.78
C ILE A 494 9.07 -7.71 -20.27
N ALA A 495 9.36 -7.69 -18.98
CA ALA A 495 10.47 -8.46 -18.39
C ALA A 495 10.28 -9.99 -18.42
N ASP A 496 9.08 -10.49 -18.72
CA ASP A 496 8.76 -11.92 -18.54
C ASP A 496 9.34 -12.87 -19.61
N SER A 497 9.97 -12.36 -20.70
CA SER A 497 10.39 -13.23 -21.84
C SER A 497 11.84 -13.10 -22.29
N ARG A 498 12.69 -12.29 -21.65
CA ARG A 498 14.04 -11.96 -22.15
C ARG A 498 15.14 -12.25 -21.13
N LYS A 499 16.39 -12.48 -21.60
CA LYS A 499 17.55 -12.79 -20.75
C LYS A 499 18.28 -11.57 -20.22
N ALA A 500 18.17 -10.44 -20.91
CA ALA A 500 18.78 -9.17 -20.52
C ALA A 500 17.86 -8.00 -20.83
N PHE A 501 17.89 -7.01 -19.94
CA PHE A 501 17.07 -5.81 -20.00
C PHE A 501 17.93 -4.57 -19.84
N VAL A 502 17.92 -3.69 -20.83
CA VAL A 502 18.68 -2.43 -20.84
C VAL A 502 17.69 -1.27 -20.73
N VAL A 503 17.83 -0.45 -19.72
CA VAL A 503 17.02 0.77 -19.53
C VAL A 503 17.93 1.98 -19.71
N ASP A 504 17.64 2.76 -20.75
CA ASP A 504 18.39 3.96 -21.10
C ASP A 504 17.76 5.22 -20.51
N PHE A 505 18.55 5.93 -19.72
CA PHE A 505 18.20 7.18 -19.04
C PHE A 505 18.83 8.43 -19.68
N SER A 506 19.41 8.31 -20.88
CA SER A 506 20.10 9.44 -21.54
C SER A 506 19.21 10.66 -21.77
N ALA A 507 17.91 10.43 -21.98
CA ALA A 507 16.90 11.48 -22.18
C ALA A 507 16.07 11.80 -20.92
N VAL A 508 16.51 11.33 -19.73
CA VAL A 508 15.85 11.58 -18.45
C VAL A 508 16.58 12.68 -17.70
N PRO A 509 16.08 13.93 -17.73
CA PRO A 509 16.71 15.05 -17.04
C PRO A 509 16.52 14.99 -15.52
N PHE A 510 15.42 14.39 -15.06
CA PHE A 510 15.04 14.33 -13.65
C PHE A 510 14.37 13.01 -13.28
N LEU A 511 14.66 12.53 -12.07
CA LEU A 511 14.08 11.33 -11.45
C LEU A 511 13.79 11.60 -9.98
N ASP A 512 12.54 11.38 -9.55
CA ASP A 512 12.14 11.52 -8.16
C ASP A 512 12.23 10.18 -7.38
N SER A 513 12.00 10.23 -6.06
CA SER A 513 12.05 9.05 -5.19
C SER A 513 11.00 8.00 -5.56
N THR A 514 9.83 8.41 -6.08
CA THR A 514 8.77 7.49 -6.49
C THR A 514 9.18 6.68 -7.71
N ALA A 515 9.76 7.37 -8.71
CA ALA A 515 10.30 6.74 -9.90
C ALA A 515 11.52 5.85 -9.59
N ALA A 516 12.41 6.31 -8.68
CA ALA A 516 13.53 5.51 -8.21
C ALA A 516 13.06 4.22 -7.51
N ASN A 517 12.01 4.30 -6.69
CA ASN A 517 11.41 3.15 -6.04
C ASN A 517 10.70 2.20 -7.04
N ALA A 518 10.05 2.74 -8.08
CA ALA A 518 9.52 1.92 -9.16
C ALA A 518 10.63 1.13 -9.86
N MET A 519 11.76 1.77 -10.18
CA MET A 519 12.94 1.09 -10.74
C MET A 519 13.56 0.06 -9.77
N SER A 520 13.52 0.32 -8.47
CA SER A 520 13.96 -0.66 -7.45
C SER A 520 13.10 -1.92 -7.46
N ARG A 521 11.78 -1.80 -7.64
CA ARG A 521 10.88 -2.96 -7.81
C ARG A 521 11.19 -3.73 -9.09
N VAL A 522 11.41 -3.03 -10.20
CA VAL A 522 11.82 -3.66 -11.47
C VAL A 522 13.14 -4.41 -11.29
N ALA A 523 14.14 -3.78 -10.65
CA ALA A 523 15.43 -4.42 -10.38
C ALA A 523 15.30 -5.67 -9.50
N ALA A 524 14.45 -5.62 -8.47
CA ALA A 524 14.19 -6.77 -7.61
C ALA A 524 13.40 -7.89 -8.33
N LYS A 525 12.53 -7.54 -9.27
CA LYS A 525 11.79 -8.50 -10.09
C LYS A 525 12.72 -9.19 -11.09
N THR A 526 13.51 -8.42 -11.84
CA THR A 526 14.48 -8.95 -12.83
C THR A 526 15.51 -9.85 -12.14
N GLU A 527 15.99 -9.49 -10.95
CA GLU A 527 16.91 -10.32 -10.15
C GLU A 527 16.27 -11.68 -9.81
N ARG A 528 15.01 -11.71 -9.37
CA ARG A 528 14.28 -12.95 -9.06
C ARG A 528 14.02 -13.84 -10.26
N GLN A 529 13.87 -13.23 -11.43
CA GLN A 529 13.65 -13.94 -12.70
C GLN A 529 14.95 -14.33 -13.41
N GLY A 530 16.12 -14.00 -12.85
CA GLY A 530 17.41 -14.26 -13.47
C GLY A 530 17.71 -13.37 -14.68
N ILE A 531 16.95 -12.28 -14.87
CA ILE A 531 17.13 -11.32 -15.96
C ILE A 531 18.18 -10.29 -15.55
N ARG A 532 19.19 -10.06 -16.38
CA ARG A 532 20.24 -9.08 -16.13
C ARG A 532 19.80 -7.68 -16.49
N LEU A 533 19.76 -6.79 -15.49
CA LEU A 533 19.38 -5.38 -15.66
C LEU A 533 20.61 -4.50 -15.88
N PHE A 534 20.60 -3.72 -16.95
CA PHE A 534 21.58 -2.68 -17.25
C PHE A 534 20.92 -1.30 -17.26
N ILE A 535 21.58 -0.32 -16.64
CA ILE A 535 21.20 1.09 -16.64
C ILE A 535 22.23 1.85 -17.46
N THR A 536 21.77 2.60 -18.48
CA THR A 536 22.64 3.36 -19.38
C THR A 536 22.27 4.84 -19.39
N GLY A 537 23.22 5.72 -19.72
CA GLY A 537 22.99 7.16 -19.94
C GLY A 537 22.52 7.94 -18.70
N ALA A 538 22.56 7.37 -17.51
CA ALA A 538 22.08 8.05 -16.30
C ALA A 538 23.02 9.19 -15.89
N SER A 539 22.47 10.42 -15.81
CA SER A 539 23.20 11.57 -15.26
C SER A 539 23.65 11.32 -13.81
N PRO A 540 24.66 12.02 -13.29
CA PRO A 540 25.14 11.83 -11.90
C PRO A 540 24.02 11.96 -10.86
N THR A 541 23.06 12.86 -11.08
CA THR A 541 21.92 13.07 -10.18
C THR A 541 20.95 11.90 -10.22
N VAL A 542 20.56 11.46 -11.43
CA VAL A 542 19.70 10.29 -11.65
C VAL A 542 20.35 9.02 -11.08
N ARG A 543 21.65 8.82 -11.35
CA ARG A 543 22.42 7.68 -10.84
C ARG A 543 22.45 7.65 -9.32
N ARG A 544 22.68 8.80 -8.67
CA ARG A 544 22.67 8.89 -7.20
C ARG A 544 21.31 8.52 -6.64
N ALA A 545 20.20 9.02 -7.20
CA ALA A 545 18.86 8.69 -6.77
C ALA A 545 18.56 7.18 -6.90
N LEU A 546 18.92 6.55 -8.03
CA LEU A 546 18.77 5.12 -8.25
C LEU A 546 19.57 4.29 -7.25
N LEU A 547 20.85 4.63 -7.03
CA LEU A 547 21.72 3.95 -6.06
C LEU A 547 21.18 4.05 -4.63
N THR A 548 20.66 5.20 -4.24
CA THR A 548 20.07 5.44 -2.90
C THR A 548 18.86 4.54 -2.66
N HIS A 549 18.05 4.28 -3.70
CA HIS A 549 16.86 3.44 -3.62
C HIS A 549 17.10 1.95 -3.91
N GLY A 550 18.37 1.52 -3.88
CA GLY A 550 18.73 0.10 -3.97
C GLY A 550 18.86 -0.47 -5.39
N VAL A 551 18.80 0.37 -6.44
CA VAL A 551 19.15 0.00 -7.81
C VAL A 551 20.68 0.05 -7.94
N ARG A 552 21.35 -0.97 -7.42
CA ARG A 552 22.82 -1.05 -7.31
C ARG A 552 23.33 -2.45 -7.61
N PRO A 553 24.61 -2.63 -7.94
CA PRO A 553 25.19 -3.96 -8.09
C PRO A 553 24.94 -4.84 -6.83
N PRO A 554 24.64 -6.15 -6.97
CA PRO A 554 24.60 -6.91 -8.24
C PRO A 554 23.27 -6.78 -9.03
N ARG A 555 22.20 -6.19 -8.46
CA ARG A 555 20.84 -6.09 -9.03
C ARG A 555 20.79 -5.35 -10.36
N ALA A 556 21.58 -4.28 -10.51
CA ALA A 556 21.66 -3.50 -11.74
C ALA A 556 23.10 -3.11 -12.04
N ARG A 557 23.51 -3.17 -13.30
CA ARG A 557 24.83 -2.76 -13.78
C ARG A 557 24.71 -1.45 -14.53
N TYR A 558 25.63 -0.51 -14.26
CA TYR A 558 25.67 0.79 -14.91
C TYR A 558 26.67 0.82 -16.05
N ARG A 559 26.26 1.36 -17.20
CA ARG A 559 27.11 1.60 -18.38
C ARG A 559 26.83 2.99 -18.95
N GLU A 560 27.81 3.56 -19.63
CA GLU A 560 27.67 4.90 -20.21
C GLU A 560 26.71 4.90 -21.40
N THR A 561 26.76 3.86 -22.24
CA THR A 561 25.97 3.78 -23.46
C THR A 561 25.30 2.41 -23.61
N ILE A 562 24.23 2.37 -24.41
CA ILE A 562 23.53 1.13 -24.78
C ILE A 562 24.50 0.16 -25.47
N ALA A 563 25.34 0.66 -26.39
CA ALA A 563 26.31 -0.14 -27.12
C ALA A 563 27.27 -0.90 -26.17
N ARG A 564 27.78 -0.20 -25.16
CA ARG A 564 28.65 -0.80 -24.13
C ARG A 564 27.94 -1.88 -23.33
N ALA A 565 26.65 -1.65 -22.97
CA ALA A 565 25.85 -2.67 -22.28
C ALA A 565 25.63 -3.92 -23.13
N ILE A 566 25.37 -3.76 -24.42
CA ILE A 566 25.17 -4.89 -25.35
C ILE A 566 26.46 -5.68 -25.55
N VAL A 567 27.62 -5.01 -25.67
CA VAL A 567 28.93 -5.69 -25.76
C VAL A 567 29.15 -6.56 -24.51
N ASP A 568 28.93 -6.00 -23.32
CA ASP A 568 29.06 -6.76 -22.08
C ASP A 568 28.12 -7.98 -22.01
N ILE A 569 26.90 -7.86 -22.55
CA ILE A 569 25.93 -8.94 -22.58
C ILE A 569 26.44 -10.06 -23.52
N LYS A 570 26.96 -9.70 -24.69
CA LYS A 570 27.50 -10.66 -25.70
C LYS A 570 28.77 -11.37 -25.17
N GLU A 571 29.71 -10.64 -24.55
CA GLU A 571 30.91 -11.20 -23.95
C GLU A 571 30.60 -12.21 -22.83
N GLN A 572 29.66 -11.85 -21.94
CA GLN A 572 29.25 -12.75 -20.86
C GLN A 572 28.55 -14.02 -21.38
N ARG A 573 27.81 -13.93 -22.48
CA ARG A 573 27.23 -15.12 -23.14
C ARG A 573 28.32 -16.06 -23.67
N ARG A 574 29.31 -15.49 -24.34
CA ARG A 574 30.42 -16.26 -24.88
C ARG A 574 31.19 -17.01 -23.79
N ASN A 575 31.40 -16.32 -22.64
CA ASN A 575 32.08 -16.94 -21.51
C ASN A 575 31.22 -18.02 -20.81
N SER A 576 29.89 -17.85 -20.78
CA SER A 576 28.98 -18.86 -20.24
C SER A 576 28.82 -20.09 -21.12
N SER A 577 28.83 -19.93 -22.44
CA SER A 577 28.80 -21.06 -23.36
C SER A 577 30.14 -21.82 -23.38
N ALA A 578 31.28 -21.11 -23.33
CA ALA A 578 32.60 -21.75 -23.23
C ALA A 578 32.76 -22.54 -21.91
N ALA A 579 32.24 -22.04 -20.80
CA ALA A 579 32.25 -22.78 -19.51
C ALA A 579 31.29 -24.00 -19.50
N ALA A 580 30.20 -23.95 -20.26
CA ALA A 580 29.29 -25.07 -20.40
C ALA A 580 29.89 -26.18 -21.33
N ASP A 581 30.60 -25.78 -22.37
CA ASP A 581 31.28 -26.72 -23.28
C ASP A 581 32.48 -27.37 -22.58
N ASP A 582 33.20 -26.67 -21.70
CA ASP A 582 34.31 -27.21 -20.92
C ASP A 582 33.85 -28.24 -19.87
N HIS A 583 32.67 -28.03 -19.26
CA HIS A 583 32.03 -29.01 -18.38
C HIS A 583 31.45 -30.23 -19.13
N ALA A 584 31.08 -30.09 -20.41
CA ALA A 584 30.61 -31.19 -21.21
C ALA A 584 31.80 -32.04 -21.79
N ALA A 585 32.99 -31.46 -21.88
CA ALA A 585 34.18 -32.10 -22.41
C ALA A 585 34.96 -32.98 -21.39
N HIS A 586 34.66 -32.90 -20.10
CA HIS A 586 35.21 -33.76 -19.04
C HIS A 586 34.12 -34.60 -18.37
N PRO A 587 33.77 -35.78 -18.96
CA PRO A 587 32.96 -36.75 -18.22
C PRO A 587 33.79 -37.26 -17.04
N VAL A 588 33.28 -37.09 -15.83
CA VAL A 588 33.84 -37.66 -14.59
C VAL A 588 33.82 -39.18 -14.77
N VAL A 589 34.99 -39.75 -15.04
CA VAL A 589 35.24 -41.19 -14.93
C VAL A 589 35.18 -41.51 -13.46
N SER A 590 34.10 -42.13 -13.00
CA SER A 590 34.04 -42.71 -11.65
C SER A 590 35.00 -43.91 -11.60
N PRO A 591 35.89 -43.97 -10.61
CA PRO A 591 36.63 -45.19 -10.34
C PRO A 591 35.68 -46.24 -9.71
N GLY A 592 35.71 -47.46 -10.30
CA GLY A 592 35.03 -48.64 -9.85
C GLY A 592 35.45 -49.09 -8.43
#